data_c792393c9ffacb990a0d30c6d6d6b6c9
#
_entry.id   c792393c9ffacb990a0d30c6d6d6b6c9
#
_cell.length_a   1.000
_cell.length_b   1.000
_cell.length_c   1.000
_cell.angle_alpha   90.00
_cell.angle_beta   90.00
_cell.angle_gamma   90.00
#
_symmetry.space_group_name_H-M   'P 1'
#
loop_
_entity.id
_entity.type
_entity.pdbx_description
1 polymer ?
#
loop_
_entity_poly.entity_id
_entity_poly.type
_entity_poly.pdbx_seq_one_letter_code
_entity_poly.pdbx_strand_id
1 'polypeptide(L)'
;MKSAILVKNKKPLVVANIDLPQELDFGQVLVKVFYSGICGAQINEIDAVKGPDKFLPHLLGHEGSGVVERVGKGVKTVKKGDRVVLHWRPSSGIQSTTAKYMWNGKKVNAGWVTTFNEKAVVSENRLTVIPKDFDLRTAALFGCAI
;
A
#
# COMPACT_ATOMS: atom_id res chain seq x y z
N MET A 1 13.32 1.00 1.41
CA MET A 1 12.37 0.78 2.51
C MET A 1 12.23 -0.71 2.81
N LYS A 2 11.96 -1.07 4.05
CA LYS A 2 11.70 -2.46 4.42
C LYS A 2 10.28 -2.87 4.00
N SER A 3 10.15 -4.06 3.42
CA SER A 3 8.87 -4.61 2.94
C SER A 3 8.81 -6.11 3.13
N ALA A 4 7.60 -6.65 3.29
CA ALA A 4 7.34 -8.08 3.27
C ALA A 4 6.82 -8.48 1.88
N ILE A 5 7.56 -9.34 1.19
CA ILE A 5 7.39 -9.67 -0.22
C ILE A 5 6.90 -11.11 -0.35
N LEU A 6 5.84 -11.32 -1.11
CA LEU A 6 5.45 -12.66 -1.54
C LEU A 6 6.29 -13.05 -2.76
N VAL A 7 7.28 -13.90 -2.53
CA VAL A 7 8.19 -14.38 -3.58
C VAL A 7 7.72 -15.70 -4.17
N LYS A 8 7.12 -16.53 -3.33
CA LYS A 8 6.61 -17.86 -3.73
C LYS A 8 5.37 -18.22 -2.90
N ASN A 9 4.33 -18.69 -3.56
CA ASN A 9 3.13 -19.16 -2.88
C ASN A 9 3.42 -20.29 -1.87
N LYS A 10 2.63 -20.34 -0.81
CA LYS A 10 2.72 -21.36 0.27
C LYS A 10 4.09 -21.35 0.99
N LYS A 11 4.77 -20.23 0.98
CA LYS A 11 6.03 -20.00 1.69
C LYS A 11 5.95 -18.72 2.52
N PRO A 12 6.73 -18.60 3.60
CA PRO A 12 6.83 -17.35 4.35
C PRO A 12 7.19 -16.18 3.46
N LEU A 13 6.68 -15.00 3.81
CA LEU A 13 7.06 -13.75 3.15
C LEU A 13 8.56 -13.45 3.39
N VAL A 14 9.20 -12.91 2.38
CA VAL A 14 10.59 -12.46 2.49
C VAL A 14 10.61 -11.00 2.93
N VAL A 15 11.23 -10.71 4.06
CA VAL A 15 11.43 -9.34 4.52
C VAL A 15 12.74 -8.82 3.96
N ALA A 16 12.69 -7.78 3.14
CA ALA A 16 13.85 -7.20 2.47
C ALA A 16 13.71 -5.68 2.28
N ASN A 17 14.84 -5.03 1.99
CA ASN A 17 14.84 -3.64 1.56
C ASN A 17 14.59 -3.59 0.05
N ILE A 18 13.65 -2.73 -0.34
CA ILE A 18 13.32 -2.46 -1.74
C ILE A 18 13.40 -0.97 -2.04
N ASP A 19 13.57 -0.65 -3.32
CA ASP A 19 13.65 0.74 -3.77
C ASP A 19 12.25 1.28 -4.07
N LEU A 20 11.99 2.49 -3.55
CA LEU A 20 10.82 3.30 -3.90
C LEU A 20 11.02 3.93 -5.29
N PRO A 21 9.93 4.24 -6.03
CA PRO A 21 10.06 5.10 -7.18
C PRO A 21 10.64 6.47 -6.77
N GLN A 22 11.58 6.98 -7.57
CA GLN A 22 12.24 8.26 -7.31
C GLN A 22 11.26 9.42 -7.39
N GLU A 23 10.36 9.36 -8.36
CA GLU A 23 9.31 10.35 -8.58
C GLU A 23 7.93 9.71 -8.44
N LEU A 24 6.95 10.55 -8.12
CA LEU A 24 5.54 10.17 -8.08
C LEU A 24 4.89 10.54 -9.41
N ASP A 25 4.17 9.59 -9.99
CA ASP A 25 3.33 9.84 -11.16
C ASP A 25 2.13 10.74 -10.81
N PHE A 26 1.42 11.22 -11.83
CA PHE A 26 0.22 12.03 -11.67
C PHE A 26 -0.83 11.30 -10.81
N GLY A 27 -1.28 11.95 -9.74
CA GLY A 27 -2.28 11.38 -8.82
C GLY A 27 -1.73 10.39 -7.80
N GLN A 28 -0.42 10.15 -7.73
CA GLN A 28 0.17 9.29 -6.71
C GLN A 28 0.51 10.06 -5.43
N VAL A 29 0.47 9.34 -4.32
CA VAL A 29 0.79 9.84 -2.97
C VAL A 29 1.72 8.86 -2.27
N LEU A 30 2.79 9.37 -1.67
CA LEU A 30 3.69 8.62 -0.80
C LEU A 30 3.21 8.76 0.65
N VAL A 31 2.91 7.63 1.28
CA VAL A 31 2.45 7.54 2.65
C VAL A 31 3.46 6.76 3.49
N LYS A 32 3.86 7.29 4.64
CA LYS A 32 4.54 6.52 5.70
C LYS A 32 3.50 5.70 6.43
N VAL A 33 3.59 4.38 6.32
CA VAL A 33 2.65 3.45 6.94
C VAL A 33 3.04 3.25 8.40
N PHE A 34 2.07 3.39 9.29
CA PHE A 34 2.27 3.18 10.74
C PHE A 34 1.65 1.86 11.19
N TYR A 35 0.47 1.52 10.67
CA TYR A 35 -0.24 0.28 10.97
C TYR A 35 -0.84 -0.32 9.72
N SER A 36 -0.85 -1.63 9.67
CA SER A 36 -1.50 -2.41 8.62
C SER A 36 -2.35 -3.50 9.26
N GLY A 37 -3.56 -3.68 8.76
CA GLY A 37 -4.36 -4.85 9.06
C GLY A 37 -3.92 -6.06 8.22
N ILE A 38 -4.24 -7.25 8.71
CA ILE A 38 -4.05 -8.52 8.00
C ILE A 38 -5.43 -9.12 7.74
N CYS A 39 -5.89 -9.00 6.51
CA CYS A 39 -7.16 -9.58 6.07
C CYS A 39 -6.97 -11.03 5.59
N GLY A 40 -7.98 -11.86 5.74
CA GLY A 40 -7.98 -13.24 5.20
C GLY A 40 -7.69 -13.32 3.71
N ALA A 41 -7.95 -12.26 2.95
CA ALA A 41 -7.62 -12.18 1.53
C ALA A 41 -6.11 -12.31 1.28
N GLN A 42 -5.24 -11.70 2.13
CA GLN A 42 -3.79 -11.86 2.00
C GLN A 42 -3.32 -13.28 2.28
N ILE A 43 -3.94 -13.94 3.27
CA ILE A 43 -3.65 -15.34 3.56
C ILE A 43 -4.02 -16.21 2.34
N ASN A 44 -5.18 -15.96 1.75
CA ASN A 44 -5.61 -16.67 0.53
C ASN A 44 -4.67 -16.43 -0.67
N GLU A 45 -4.08 -15.24 -0.79
CA GLU A 45 -3.06 -14.95 -1.81
C GLU A 45 -1.78 -15.72 -1.56
N ILE A 46 -1.28 -15.73 -0.33
CA ILE A 46 -0.09 -16.48 0.08
C ILE A 46 -0.29 -17.97 -0.22
N ASP A 47 -1.44 -18.52 0.12
CA ASP A 47 -1.78 -19.92 -0.04
C ASP A 47 -2.22 -20.30 -1.47
N ALA A 48 -2.28 -19.32 -2.37
CA ALA A 48 -2.71 -19.51 -3.75
C ALA A 48 -4.07 -20.23 -3.89
N VAL A 49 -5.04 -19.86 -3.05
CA VAL A 49 -6.38 -20.48 -3.02
C VAL A 49 -7.11 -20.33 -4.36
N LYS A 50 -6.87 -19.25 -5.09
CA LYS A 50 -7.43 -18.98 -6.43
C LYS A 50 -6.56 -19.51 -7.59
N GLY A 51 -5.57 -20.35 -7.28
CA GLY A 51 -4.62 -20.87 -8.26
C GLY A 51 -3.26 -20.15 -8.23
N PRO A 52 -2.33 -20.56 -9.10
CA PRO A 52 -0.97 -20.00 -9.14
C PRO A 52 -0.96 -18.49 -9.37
N ASP A 53 -0.18 -17.77 -8.58
CA ASP A 53 -0.03 -16.32 -8.69
C ASP A 53 0.87 -15.97 -9.87
N LYS A 54 0.34 -15.15 -10.78
CA LYS A 54 1.03 -14.70 -12.00
C LYS A 54 1.85 -13.43 -11.81
N PHE A 55 1.77 -12.80 -10.63
CA PHE A 55 2.39 -11.49 -10.36
C PHE A 55 3.60 -11.56 -9.45
N LEU A 56 4.05 -12.76 -9.08
CA LEU A 56 5.22 -12.94 -8.22
C LEU A 56 6.50 -12.37 -8.84
N PRO A 57 7.40 -11.75 -8.07
CA PRO A 57 7.22 -11.35 -6.67
C PRO A 57 6.35 -10.10 -6.56
N HIS A 58 5.53 -10.01 -5.51
CA HIS A 58 4.74 -8.80 -5.28
C HIS A 58 4.55 -8.45 -3.80
N LEU A 59 4.16 -7.20 -3.57
CA LEU A 59 3.83 -6.66 -2.25
C LEU A 59 2.39 -6.98 -1.90
N LEU A 60 2.12 -7.08 -0.61
CA LEU A 60 0.82 -7.39 -0.02
C LEU A 60 0.32 -6.27 0.91
N GLY A 61 -0.88 -6.48 1.42
CA GLY A 61 -1.58 -5.57 2.32
C GLY A 61 -2.48 -4.60 1.57
N HIS A 62 -3.73 -4.46 2.01
CA HIS A 62 -4.70 -3.60 1.34
C HIS A 62 -5.51 -2.72 2.30
N GLU A 63 -5.14 -2.71 3.55
CA GLU A 63 -5.73 -1.86 4.59
C GLU A 63 -4.63 -1.37 5.55
N GLY A 64 -4.66 -0.12 5.88
CA GLY A 64 -3.67 0.45 6.78
C GLY A 64 -3.94 1.91 7.10
N SER A 65 -3.06 2.47 7.90
CA SER A 65 -3.07 3.89 8.25
C SER A 65 -1.67 4.46 8.29
N GLY A 66 -1.58 5.76 8.06
CA GLY A 66 -0.29 6.42 8.03
C GLY A 66 -0.38 7.93 7.90
N VAL A 67 0.75 8.52 7.53
CA VAL A 67 0.89 9.97 7.33
C VAL A 67 1.45 10.23 5.93
N VAL A 68 0.83 11.16 5.23
CA VAL A 68 1.27 11.59 3.90
C VAL A 68 2.63 12.28 4.00
N GLU A 69 3.62 11.76 3.29
CA GLU A 69 4.97 12.36 3.21
C GLU A 69 5.13 13.25 1.99
N ARG A 70 4.56 12.85 0.85
CA ARG A 70 4.70 13.56 -0.42
C ARG A 70 3.50 13.29 -1.32
N VAL A 71 3.11 14.28 -2.13
CA VAL A 71 2.02 14.19 -3.11
C VAL A 71 2.55 14.44 -4.50
N GLY A 72 2.06 13.67 -5.47
CA GLY A 72 2.33 13.84 -6.89
C GLY A 72 1.49 14.98 -7.51
N LYS A 73 1.77 15.30 -8.76
CA LYS A 73 0.99 16.30 -9.49
C LYS A 73 -0.48 15.90 -9.59
N GLY A 74 -1.38 16.87 -9.54
CA GLY A 74 -2.82 16.68 -9.67
C GLY A 74 -3.56 16.31 -8.39
N VAL A 75 -2.89 15.82 -7.36
CA VAL A 75 -3.50 15.46 -6.05
C VAL A 75 -4.12 16.69 -5.39
N LYS A 76 -5.38 16.57 -4.95
CA LYS A 76 -6.16 17.66 -4.32
C LYS A 76 -6.82 17.28 -3.01
N THR A 77 -7.09 15.99 -2.76
CA THR A 77 -7.87 15.53 -1.60
C THR A 77 -7.03 15.33 -0.35
N VAL A 78 -5.70 15.21 -0.51
CA VAL A 78 -4.75 15.05 0.60
C VAL A 78 -3.54 15.94 0.41
N LYS A 79 -2.84 16.26 1.50
CA LYS A 79 -1.60 17.03 1.52
C LYS A 79 -0.57 16.43 2.48
N LYS A 80 0.69 16.82 2.34
CA LYS A 80 1.77 16.43 3.26
C LYS A 80 1.38 16.71 4.71
N GLY A 81 1.57 15.70 5.57
CA GLY A 81 1.26 15.75 7.00
C GLY A 81 -0.15 15.27 7.36
N ASP A 82 -1.03 15.06 6.40
CA ASP A 82 -2.35 14.50 6.67
C ASP A 82 -2.23 13.07 7.17
N ARG A 83 -3.05 12.75 8.16
CA ARG A 83 -3.25 11.38 8.64
C ARG A 83 -4.32 10.73 7.78
N VAL A 84 -4.05 9.52 7.29
CA VAL A 84 -4.91 8.87 6.30
C VAL A 84 -5.12 7.40 6.61
N VAL A 85 -6.29 6.90 6.20
CA VAL A 85 -6.56 5.48 5.99
C VAL A 85 -6.20 5.13 4.56
N LEU A 86 -5.50 4.02 4.37
CA LEU A 86 -5.29 3.38 3.07
C LEU A 86 -6.34 2.27 2.93
N HIS A 87 -7.10 2.29 1.83
CA HIS A 87 -8.22 1.36 1.63
C HIS A 87 -8.24 0.81 0.20
N TRP A 88 -8.68 -0.45 0.08
CA TRP A 88 -8.67 -1.16 -1.21
C TRP A 88 -9.76 -0.69 -2.17
N ARG A 89 -10.91 -0.21 -1.65
CA ARG A 89 -11.97 0.37 -2.48
C ARG A 89 -11.59 1.78 -2.92
N PRO A 90 -11.89 2.19 -4.16
CA PRO A 90 -11.67 3.58 -4.55
C PRO A 90 -12.69 4.50 -3.89
N SER A 91 -12.21 5.69 -3.50
CA SER A 91 -13.04 6.84 -3.08
C SER A 91 -12.94 7.96 -4.12
N SER A 92 -13.20 9.20 -3.72
CA SER A 92 -12.98 10.38 -4.57
C SER A 92 -11.49 10.66 -4.80
N GLY A 93 -11.18 11.29 -5.92
CA GLY A 93 -9.82 11.62 -6.32
C GLY A 93 -9.33 10.83 -7.54
N ILE A 94 -8.06 11.01 -7.86
CA ILE A 94 -7.45 10.44 -9.05
C ILE A 94 -7.14 8.96 -8.86
N GLN A 95 -7.52 8.13 -9.84
CA GLN A 95 -6.98 6.79 -9.99
C GLN A 95 -5.71 6.87 -10.86
N SER A 96 -4.57 6.62 -10.25
CA SER A 96 -3.27 6.59 -10.92
C SER A 96 -2.88 5.16 -11.30
N THR A 97 -1.73 5.01 -11.94
CA THR A 97 -1.08 3.70 -12.15
C THR A 97 -0.55 3.14 -10.83
N THR A 98 -0.34 1.83 -10.77
CA THR A 98 0.33 1.20 -9.62
C THR A 98 1.80 1.60 -9.57
N ALA A 99 2.34 1.72 -8.35
CA ALA A 99 3.72 2.11 -8.15
C ALA A 99 4.70 1.04 -8.67
N LYS A 100 5.85 1.49 -9.14
CA LYS A 100 6.94 0.64 -9.63
C LYS A 100 8.02 0.53 -8.55
N TYR A 101 8.08 -0.60 -7.89
CA TYR A 101 9.12 -0.91 -6.90
C TYR A 101 10.20 -1.80 -7.51
N MET A 102 11.41 -1.70 -6.98
CA MET A 102 12.55 -2.51 -7.42
C MET A 102 13.19 -3.23 -6.25
N TRP A 103 13.62 -4.46 -6.47
CA TRP A 103 14.35 -5.27 -5.53
C TRP A 103 15.49 -6.00 -6.24
N ASN A 104 16.73 -5.72 -5.83
CA ASN A 104 17.94 -6.27 -6.48
C ASN A 104 17.93 -6.06 -8.00
N GLY A 105 17.54 -4.86 -8.45
CA GLY A 105 17.48 -4.50 -9.88
C GLY A 105 16.32 -5.15 -10.66
N LYS A 106 15.41 -5.87 -9.99
CA LYS A 106 14.23 -6.49 -10.60
C LYS A 106 12.95 -5.85 -10.11
N LYS A 107 11.94 -5.80 -10.97
CA LYS A 107 10.61 -5.28 -10.62
C LYS A 107 9.95 -6.15 -9.57
N VAL A 108 9.38 -5.49 -8.54
CA VAL A 108 8.43 -6.07 -7.61
C VAL A 108 7.06 -5.50 -7.92
N ASN A 109 6.09 -6.37 -8.19
CA ASN A 109 4.74 -5.94 -8.49
C ASN A 109 4.03 -5.41 -7.23
N ALA A 110 3.10 -4.50 -7.44
CA ALA A 110 2.25 -3.96 -6.40
C ALA A 110 0.81 -3.88 -6.90
N GLY A 111 -0.14 -4.12 -6.01
CA GLY A 111 -1.54 -3.81 -6.26
C GLY A 111 -1.82 -2.32 -6.11
N TRP A 112 -3.10 -1.97 -6.12
CA TRP A 112 -3.54 -0.58 -5.93
C TRP A 112 -3.18 -0.02 -4.55
N VAL A 113 -3.12 -0.87 -3.54
CA VAL A 113 -2.69 -0.56 -2.18
C VAL A 113 -1.79 -1.68 -1.69
N THR A 114 -0.67 -1.32 -1.08
CA THR A 114 0.24 -2.26 -0.41
C THR A 114 0.67 -1.67 0.91
N THR A 115 0.43 -2.37 2.02
CA THR A 115 0.63 -1.84 3.37
C THR A 115 1.59 -2.67 4.23
N PHE A 116 2.07 -3.83 3.74
CA PHE A 116 3.11 -4.60 4.43
C PHE A 116 4.51 -4.06 4.17
N ASN A 117 4.62 -2.74 4.13
CA ASN A 117 5.83 -1.96 3.87
C ASN A 117 5.90 -0.76 4.80
N GLU A 118 7.10 -0.25 5.05
CA GLU A 118 7.28 1.00 5.82
C GLU A 118 6.65 2.23 5.13
N LYS A 119 6.61 2.22 3.80
CA LYS A 119 6.00 3.28 2.98
C LYS A 119 5.21 2.67 1.83
N ALA A 120 4.15 3.34 1.43
CA ALA A 120 3.31 2.96 0.30
C ALA A 120 3.15 4.13 -0.68
N VAL A 121 3.28 3.85 -1.97
CA VAL A 121 2.86 4.77 -3.03
C VAL A 121 1.53 4.27 -3.57
N VAL A 122 0.49 5.08 -3.41
CA VAL A 122 -0.89 4.73 -3.76
C VAL A 122 -1.54 5.86 -4.54
N SER A 123 -2.64 5.55 -5.22
CA SER A 123 -3.47 6.58 -5.87
C SER A 123 -4.17 7.45 -4.83
N GLU A 124 -4.42 8.71 -5.17
CA GLU A 124 -5.18 9.66 -4.36
C GLU A 124 -6.51 9.07 -3.87
N ASN A 125 -7.26 8.40 -4.76
CA ASN A 125 -8.56 7.81 -4.44
C ASN A 125 -8.50 6.54 -3.56
N ARG A 126 -7.33 6.16 -3.08
CA ARG A 126 -7.11 5.07 -2.11
C ARG A 126 -6.84 5.58 -0.71
N LEU A 127 -7.05 6.88 -0.50
CA LEU A 127 -6.79 7.56 0.76
C LEU A 127 -8.03 8.30 1.24
N THR A 128 -8.25 8.24 2.56
CA THR A 128 -9.24 9.08 3.25
C THR A 128 -8.56 9.76 4.42
N VAL A 129 -8.66 11.10 4.47
CA VAL A 129 -8.13 11.89 5.58
C VAL A 129 -8.96 11.62 6.83
N ILE A 130 -8.27 11.47 7.97
CA ILE A 130 -8.88 11.29 9.28
C ILE A 130 -8.49 12.43 10.23
N PRO A 131 -9.27 12.68 11.30
CA PRO A 131 -8.93 13.68 12.31
C PRO A 131 -7.53 13.44 12.90
N LYS A 132 -6.84 14.53 13.29
CA LYS A 132 -5.47 14.46 13.80
C LYS A 132 -5.34 13.70 15.12
N ASP A 133 -6.39 13.68 15.92
CA ASP A 133 -6.50 13.00 17.21
C ASP A 133 -7.00 11.54 17.09
N PHE A 134 -7.44 11.13 15.91
CA PHE A 134 -7.92 9.76 15.70
C PHE A 134 -6.76 8.76 15.78
N ASP A 135 -6.96 7.65 16.51
CA ASP A 135 -5.93 6.63 16.68
C ASP A 135 -5.62 5.90 15.37
N LEU A 136 -4.35 5.94 14.92
CA LEU A 136 -3.92 5.30 13.69
C LEU A 136 -4.03 3.77 13.73
N ARG A 137 -3.89 3.17 14.89
CA ARG A 137 -4.02 1.70 15.05
C ARG A 137 -5.44 1.26 14.73
N THR A 138 -6.42 1.93 15.30
CA THR A 138 -7.84 1.70 15.02
C THR A 138 -8.16 2.05 13.57
N ALA A 139 -7.63 3.18 13.08
CA ALA A 139 -7.86 3.64 11.71
C ALA A 139 -7.44 2.62 10.64
N ALA A 140 -6.40 1.83 10.89
CA ALA A 140 -5.94 0.84 9.93
C ALA A 140 -7.01 -0.19 9.54
N LEU A 141 -7.97 -0.49 10.43
CA LEU A 141 -9.02 -1.46 10.19
C LEU A 141 -10.15 -0.94 9.28
N PHE A 142 -10.28 0.37 9.12
CA PHE A 142 -11.30 0.96 8.23
C PHE A 142 -10.98 0.77 6.74
N GLY A 143 -9.80 0.27 6.40
CA GLY A 143 -9.42 -0.01 5.02
C GLY A 143 -10.13 -1.21 4.41
N CYS A 144 -10.56 -2.17 5.24
CA CYS A 144 -11.21 -3.41 4.81
C CYS A 144 -12.05 -4.09 5.91
N ALA A 145 -11.53 -4.20 7.15
CA ALA A 145 -12.12 -5.04 8.19
C ALA A 145 -13.42 -4.50 8.79
N ILE A 146 -13.68 -3.20 8.70
CA ILE A 146 -14.87 -2.51 9.24
C ILE A 146 -15.65 -1.86 8.10
#